data_37523b0cfe936e85570fdf4fba3eae48
#
_entry.id   37523b0cfe936e85570fdf4fba3eae48
#
_cell.length_a   1.000
_cell.length_b   1.000
_cell.length_c   1.000
_cell.angle_alpha   90.00
_cell.angle_beta   90.00
_cell.angle_gamma   90.00
#
_symmetry.space_group_name_H-M   'P 1'
#
loop_
_entity.id
_entity.type
_entity.pdbx_description
1 polymer ?
#
loop_
_entity_poly.entity_id
_entity_poly.type
_entity_poly.pdbx_seq_one_letter_code
_entity_poly.pdbx_strand_id
1 'polypeptide(L)'
;MAATTGSAKELTLDDVFPTDRVLDVQITVAEKDWDKIRHQARNFISALHEDRKTAPIDGPYEYVTADVTIDGVKFEKVGLRKKGFIGSQSTSRPSLKIKLNHTNKKAKIGGLTNLTMNNNKQDSTIVSQVMGYALFNAAGSPAPRTAFAKVTVNGKNHGVYTHVETVRKTVLKRGFGNDDGTLYEGTVVDFYNGWEGSFERKTGDDKAGRAHIRKLIELSEGDSVTEEAIGELIDLDSFYRFWAMEGLLGFWDGYSGNANNFFAYLNPKTNKFHFMPWGADSLFKKRSMLNFDFRAPLSVKTKGRIAYHLYQTEAGRDRYRKTLHGLLKEHWNEEELLAECDRIEALIEPHLNREQSRFSRSLRGTREFIRERREDLMDETGEAMPRWTKTPKAPPVIAEIGNVKAKFSGEWMEESPREQTNLGKATLQLTHNDKPVELTDVGVHGAWAGGGFGRSNKPTIRFSGRRKSDGKSVSVDISIPEDKFKPDDAIE
;
A
#
# COMPACT_ATOMS: atom_id res chain seq x y z
N MET A 1 15.64 -53.34 15.34
CA MET A 1 14.73 -52.19 15.51
C MET A 1 14.67 -51.46 14.20
N ALA A 2 13.56 -51.54 13.46
CA ALA A 2 13.39 -50.84 12.21
C ALA A 2 13.01 -49.38 12.56
N ALA A 3 13.84 -48.43 12.13
CA ALA A 3 13.52 -47.02 12.24
C ALA A 3 12.34 -46.74 11.26
N THR A 4 11.17 -46.42 11.79
CA THR A 4 10.07 -45.88 11.05
C THR A 4 10.50 -44.49 10.55
N THR A 5 10.88 -44.40 9.27
CA THR A 5 11.01 -43.12 8.57
C THR A 5 9.60 -42.55 8.45
N GLY A 6 9.23 -41.75 9.45
CA GLY A 6 8.02 -40.93 9.33
C GLY A 6 8.14 -40.05 8.10
N SER A 7 7.20 -40.15 7.18
CA SER A 7 7.08 -39.24 6.04
C SER A 7 7.07 -37.79 6.59
N ALA A 8 8.01 -36.96 6.14
CA ALA A 8 8.05 -35.58 6.54
C ALA A 8 6.68 -34.95 6.21
N LYS A 9 6.02 -34.34 7.18
CA LYS A 9 4.71 -33.67 7.00
C LYS A 9 4.84 -32.65 5.84
N GLU A 10 4.09 -32.84 4.77
CA GLU A 10 4.01 -31.86 3.70
C GLU A 10 2.92 -30.85 4.04
N LEU A 11 3.27 -29.55 4.04
CA LEU A 11 2.31 -28.49 4.32
C LEU A 11 1.39 -28.24 3.12
N THR A 12 0.10 -28.09 3.40
CA THR A 12 -0.93 -27.67 2.44
C THR A 12 -1.15 -26.16 2.49
N LEU A 13 -1.99 -25.64 1.60
CA LEU A 13 -2.38 -24.24 1.68
C LEU A 13 -3.17 -23.92 2.95
N ASP A 14 -4.01 -24.83 3.41
CA ASP A 14 -4.80 -24.63 4.62
C ASP A 14 -3.92 -24.65 5.88
N ASP A 15 -2.86 -25.45 5.89
CA ASP A 15 -1.88 -25.43 6.98
C ASP A 15 -1.19 -24.07 7.14
N VAL A 16 -1.01 -23.31 6.06
CA VAL A 16 -0.33 -21.98 6.09
C VAL A 16 -1.29 -20.79 6.07
N PHE A 17 -2.60 -21.04 6.00
CA PHE A 17 -3.66 -20.03 6.19
C PHE A 17 -4.69 -20.48 7.25
N PRO A 18 -4.25 -20.91 8.45
CA PRO A 18 -5.18 -21.27 9.50
C PRO A 18 -5.92 -20.04 10.02
N THR A 19 -7.18 -20.22 10.45
CA THR A 19 -8.00 -19.18 11.07
C THR A 19 -8.07 -19.29 12.59
N ASP A 20 -7.72 -20.44 13.14
CA ASP A 20 -7.88 -20.84 14.54
C ASP A 20 -6.58 -20.85 15.36
N ARG A 21 -5.44 -20.61 14.73
CA ARG A 21 -4.13 -20.58 15.39
C ARG A 21 -3.18 -19.58 14.74
N VAL A 22 -2.14 -19.22 15.46
CA VAL A 22 -1.04 -18.39 14.96
C VAL A 22 0.07 -19.30 14.45
N LEU A 23 0.51 -19.10 13.20
CA LEU A 23 1.67 -19.82 12.63
C LEU A 23 2.94 -19.52 13.43
N ASP A 24 3.76 -20.52 13.68
CA ASP A 24 5.13 -20.32 14.17
C ASP A 24 6.10 -20.29 12.98
N VAL A 25 6.68 -19.13 12.73
CA VAL A 25 7.63 -18.91 11.62
C VAL A 25 8.99 -18.54 12.20
N GLN A 26 9.93 -19.46 12.10
CA GLN A 26 11.29 -19.28 12.57
C GLN A 26 12.24 -19.14 11.38
N ILE A 27 13.05 -18.07 11.37
CA ILE A 27 13.97 -17.73 10.30
C ILE A 27 15.40 -17.73 10.86
N THR A 28 16.28 -18.48 10.22
CA THR A 28 17.72 -18.47 10.49
C THR A 28 18.44 -17.90 9.28
N VAL A 29 19.18 -16.81 9.50
CA VAL A 29 19.89 -16.06 8.46
C VAL A 29 21.22 -15.54 9.03
N ALA A 30 22.25 -15.43 8.19
CA ALA A 30 23.53 -14.84 8.65
C ALA A 30 23.31 -13.39 9.11
N GLU A 31 23.90 -13.01 10.25
CA GLU A 31 23.70 -11.66 10.85
C GLU A 31 24.01 -10.53 9.87
N LYS A 32 25.09 -10.62 9.11
CA LYS A 32 25.46 -9.63 8.08
C LYS A 32 24.39 -9.49 7.01
N ASP A 33 23.74 -10.58 6.63
CA ASP A 33 22.70 -10.60 5.60
C ASP A 33 21.38 -10.06 6.16
N TRP A 34 21.06 -10.39 7.44
CA TRP A 34 19.94 -9.79 8.14
C TRP A 34 20.08 -8.28 8.26
N ASP A 35 21.25 -7.79 8.68
CA ASP A 35 21.53 -6.37 8.77
C ASP A 35 21.44 -5.68 7.39
N LYS A 36 21.97 -6.33 6.34
CA LYS A 36 21.85 -5.83 4.97
C LYS A 36 20.38 -5.62 4.60
N ILE A 37 19.54 -6.66 4.68
CA ILE A 37 18.16 -6.58 4.18
C ILE A 37 17.25 -5.70 5.03
N ARG A 38 17.38 -5.72 6.38
CA ARG A 38 16.51 -4.91 7.25
C ARG A 38 16.74 -3.41 7.10
N HIS A 39 17.94 -2.97 6.69
CA HIS A 39 18.27 -1.58 6.46
C HIS A 39 17.98 -1.10 5.03
N GLN A 40 17.73 -2.00 4.08
CA GLN A 40 17.25 -1.59 2.76
C GLN A 40 15.96 -0.77 2.90
N ALA A 41 15.87 0.34 2.20
CA ALA A 41 14.71 1.22 2.25
C ALA A 41 14.43 1.80 0.86
N ARG A 42 13.16 1.97 0.55
CA ARG A 42 12.72 2.68 -0.63
C ARG A 42 12.75 4.17 -0.33
N ASN A 43 13.39 4.95 -1.19
CA ASN A 43 13.34 6.39 -1.11
C ASN A 43 11.98 6.91 -1.64
N PHE A 44 11.37 7.82 -0.92
CA PHE A 44 10.08 8.41 -1.31
C PHE A 44 10.19 9.18 -2.63
N ILE A 45 11.25 9.92 -2.82
CA ILE A 45 11.49 10.74 -4.02
C ILE A 45 11.64 9.83 -5.25
N SER A 46 12.50 8.80 -5.16
CA SER A 46 12.67 7.85 -6.26
C SER A 46 11.39 7.07 -6.58
N ALA A 47 10.55 6.84 -5.59
CA ALA A 47 9.26 6.17 -5.77
C ALA A 47 8.22 7.05 -6.49
N LEU A 48 8.41 8.36 -6.52
CA LEU A 48 7.55 9.32 -7.21
C LEU A 48 8.25 10.02 -8.39
N HIS A 49 9.42 9.53 -8.79
CA HIS A 49 10.16 10.07 -9.92
C HIS A 49 9.37 9.93 -11.23
N GLU A 50 9.64 10.81 -12.18
CA GLU A 50 8.92 10.86 -13.47
C GLU A 50 9.02 9.56 -14.28
N ASP A 51 10.14 8.84 -14.19
CA ASP A 51 10.37 7.57 -14.89
C ASP A 51 9.32 6.50 -14.57
N ARG A 52 8.63 6.62 -13.41
CA ARG A 52 7.56 5.71 -13.04
C ARG A 52 6.37 5.70 -14.00
N LYS A 53 6.20 6.71 -14.83
CA LYS A 53 5.16 6.71 -15.87
C LYS A 53 5.42 5.63 -16.91
N THR A 54 6.68 5.42 -17.23
CA THR A 54 7.13 4.50 -18.30
C THR A 54 7.54 3.14 -17.78
N ALA A 55 7.78 3.00 -16.47
CA ALA A 55 8.19 1.75 -15.84
C ALA A 55 7.54 1.60 -14.44
N PRO A 56 7.35 0.35 -13.95
CA PRO A 56 6.94 0.10 -12.58
C PRO A 56 7.94 0.66 -11.58
N ILE A 57 7.45 1.00 -10.38
CA ILE A 57 8.33 1.47 -9.31
C ILE A 57 9.33 0.38 -8.94
N ASP A 58 10.61 0.65 -9.17
CA ASP A 58 11.67 -0.28 -8.84
C ASP A 58 11.85 -0.42 -7.32
N GLY A 59 12.30 -1.59 -6.89
CA GLY A 59 12.45 -1.94 -5.47
C GLY A 59 13.89 -2.23 -5.09
N PRO A 60 14.44 -1.60 -4.03
CA PRO A 60 15.82 -1.78 -3.60
C PRO A 60 16.08 -3.13 -2.90
N TYR A 61 15.06 -4.00 -2.84
CA TYR A 61 15.08 -5.18 -1.98
C TYR A 61 15.71 -6.39 -2.66
N GLU A 62 16.84 -6.83 -2.14
CA GLU A 62 17.56 -8.01 -2.62
C GLU A 62 17.27 -9.25 -1.79
N TYR A 63 17.34 -10.42 -2.41
CA TYR A 63 17.25 -11.69 -1.71
C TYR A 63 18.60 -12.10 -1.11
N VAL A 64 18.57 -12.54 0.15
CA VAL A 64 19.64 -13.30 0.81
C VAL A 64 19.17 -14.73 1.04
N THR A 65 20.10 -15.66 1.27
CA THR A 65 19.77 -17.05 1.59
C THR A 65 19.50 -17.20 3.09
N ALA A 66 18.43 -17.90 3.42
CA ALA A 66 18.03 -18.21 4.81
C ALA A 66 17.43 -19.60 4.89
N ASP A 67 17.33 -20.13 6.10
CA ASP A 67 16.49 -21.30 6.42
C ASP A 67 15.22 -20.82 7.13
N VAL A 68 14.10 -21.45 6.82
CA VAL A 68 12.81 -21.12 7.44
C VAL A 68 12.13 -22.38 7.93
N THR A 69 11.64 -22.35 9.16
CA THR A 69 10.80 -23.42 9.72
C THR A 69 9.39 -22.85 9.93
N ILE A 70 8.37 -23.54 9.44
CA ILE A 70 6.96 -23.18 9.54
C ILE A 70 6.25 -24.32 10.24
N ASP A 71 5.74 -24.08 11.46
CA ASP A 71 5.09 -25.10 12.29
C ASP A 71 5.89 -26.42 12.36
N GLY A 72 7.21 -26.33 12.54
CA GLY A 72 8.13 -27.46 12.62
C GLY A 72 8.61 -28.02 11.28
N VAL A 73 8.04 -27.60 10.14
CA VAL A 73 8.47 -28.04 8.80
C VAL A 73 9.56 -27.12 8.25
N LYS A 74 10.75 -27.67 7.98
CA LYS A 74 11.93 -26.91 7.56
C LYS A 74 12.02 -26.76 6.04
N PHE A 75 12.32 -25.55 5.60
CA PHE A 75 12.68 -25.19 4.22
C PHE A 75 14.09 -24.59 4.23
N GLU A 76 15.02 -25.29 3.62
CA GLU A 76 16.42 -24.88 3.59
C GLU A 76 16.74 -24.03 2.37
N LYS A 77 17.70 -23.10 2.53
CA LYS A 77 18.23 -22.24 1.46
C LYS A 77 17.15 -21.53 0.66
N VAL A 78 16.13 -21.02 1.34
CA VAL A 78 15.11 -20.16 0.77
C VAL A 78 15.65 -18.75 0.54
N GLY A 79 15.00 -17.98 -0.32
CA GLY A 79 15.30 -16.55 -0.46
C GLY A 79 14.53 -15.74 0.57
N LEU A 80 15.22 -14.92 1.33
CA LEU A 80 14.63 -13.95 2.26
C LEU A 80 14.94 -12.54 1.81
N ARG A 81 13.96 -11.66 1.76
CA ARG A 81 14.15 -10.23 1.55
C ARG A 81 13.16 -9.39 2.34
N LYS A 82 13.53 -8.15 2.57
CA LYS A 82 12.58 -7.12 3.00
C LYS A 82 11.56 -6.83 1.90
N LYS A 83 10.41 -6.36 2.26
CA LYS A 83 9.38 -5.81 1.37
C LYS A 83 8.73 -4.59 2.00
N GLY A 84 7.87 -3.95 1.26
CA GLY A 84 7.02 -2.86 1.69
C GLY A 84 7.24 -1.59 0.88
N PHE A 85 6.20 -0.78 0.84
CA PHE A 85 6.25 0.58 0.32
C PHE A 85 6.54 1.55 1.46
N ILE A 86 6.43 2.83 1.24
CA ILE A 86 6.89 3.90 2.14
C ILE A 86 6.38 3.76 3.58
N GLY A 87 5.09 3.58 3.79
CA GLY A 87 4.46 3.55 5.12
C GLY A 87 4.78 2.31 5.95
N SER A 88 5.08 1.17 5.31
CA SER A 88 5.35 -0.11 5.97
C SER A 88 6.82 -0.37 6.27
N GLN A 89 7.74 0.57 5.95
CA GLN A 89 9.17 0.37 6.17
C GLN A 89 9.53 0.44 7.66
N SER A 90 10.28 -0.55 8.11
CA SER A 90 10.84 -0.65 9.46
C SER A 90 12.19 -1.36 9.40
N THR A 91 13.12 -0.98 10.24
CA THR A 91 14.42 -1.66 10.42
C THR A 91 14.38 -2.63 11.59
N SER A 92 13.61 -2.33 12.63
CA SER A 92 13.45 -3.21 13.81
C SER A 92 12.54 -4.40 13.52
N ARG A 93 11.47 -4.17 12.74
CA ARG A 93 10.46 -5.18 12.41
C ARG A 93 10.05 -5.05 10.93
N PRO A 94 10.92 -5.44 9.99
CA PRO A 94 10.65 -5.30 8.56
C PRO A 94 9.56 -6.27 8.09
N SER A 95 8.73 -5.86 7.14
CA SER A 95 7.92 -6.80 6.38
C SER A 95 8.84 -7.67 5.52
N LEU A 96 8.53 -8.98 5.45
CA LEU A 96 9.40 -9.96 4.81
C LEU A 96 8.70 -10.68 3.66
N LYS A 97 9.49 -11.07 2.67
CA LYS A 97 9.10 -11.98 1.60
C LYS A 97 10.04 -13.17 1.59
N ILE A 98 9.47 -14.36 1.73
CA ILE A 98 10.18 -15.63 1.72
C ILE A 98 9.90 -16.29 0.38
N LYS A 99 10.94 -16.61 -0.39
CA LYS A 99 10.86 -17.30 -1.67
C LYS A 99 11.30 -18.74 -1.49
N LEU A 100 10.35 -19.65 -1.40
CA LEU A 100 10.60 -21.08 -1.17
C LEU A 100 11.45 -21.70 -2.27
N ASN A 101 11.15 -21.38 -3.52
CA ASN A 101 11.83 -21.92 -4.69
C ASN A 101 13.10 -21.13 -5.09
N HIS A 102 13.78 -20.52 -4.14
CA HIS A 102 15.00 -19.74 -4.40
C HIS A 102 16.11 -20.61 -4.96
N THR A 103 16.49 -21.63 -4.24
CA THR A 103 17.50 -22.63 -4.68
C THR A 103 16.82 -23.89 -5.22
N ASN A 104 15.91 -24.50 -4.46
CA ASN A 104 15.13 -25.65 -4.91
C ASN A 104 13.92 -25.20 -5.74
N LYS A 105 14.01 -25.24 -7.06
CA LYS A 105 12.96 -24.77 -7.99
C LYS A 105 11.62 -25.48 -7.85
N LYS A 106 11.58 -26.67 -7.21
CA LYS A 106 10.35 -27.44 -6.97
C LYS A 106 9.67 -27.09 -5.65
N ALA A 107 10.34 -26.38 -4.74
CA ALA A 107 9.81 -26.05 -3.42
C ALA A 107 8.59 -25.15 -3.51
N LYS A 108 7.48 -25.60 -2.98
CA LYS A 108 6.18 -24.90 -2.94
C LYS A 108 5.30 -25.51 -1.83
N ILE A 109 4.31 -24.77 -1.40
CA ILE A 109 3.25 -25.22 -0.50
C ILE A 109 1.92 -25.06 -1.24
N GLY A 110 1.30 -26.16 -1.67
CA GLY A 110 0.02 -26.13 -2.42
C GLY A 110 0.03 -25.22 -3.65
N GLY A 111 1.18 -25.12 -4.36
CA GLY A 111 1.38 -24.22 -5.49
C GLY A 111 1.95 -22.84 -5.13
N LEU A 112 1.97 -22.46 -3.87
CA LEU A 112 2.51 -21.18 -3.38
C LEU A 112 4.04 -21.27 -3.29
N THR A 113 4.73 -20.40 -4.00
CA THR A 113 6.21 -20.33 -4.02
C THR A 113 6.76 -19.17 -3.17
N ASN A 114 5.90 -18.27 -2.71
CA ASN A 114 6.30 -17.12 -1.90
C ASN A 114 5.34 -16.95 -0.73
N LEU A 115 5.91 -16.66 0.44
CA LEU A 115 5.16 -16.25 1.63
C LEU A 115 5.41 -14.76 1.88
N THR A 116 4.36 -14.03 2.22
CA THR A 116 4.42 -12.58 2.49
C THR A 116 4.06 -12.31 3.93
N MET A 117 5.01 -11.86 4.74
CA MET A 117 4.84 -11.51 6.15
C MET A 117 4.77 -9.99 6.29
N ASN A 118 3.57 -9.43 6.45
CA ASN A 118 3.37 -8.00 6.67
C ASN A 118 3.54 -7.66 8.15
N ASN A 119 4.35 -6.67 8.44
CA ASN A 119 4.72 -6.27 9.80
C ASN A 119 3.62 -5.48 10.54
N ASN A 120 2.50 -5.17 9.91
CA ASN A 120 1.40 -4.39 10.48
C ASN A 120 1.83 -3.01 11.02
N LYS A 121 2.87 -2.38 10.46
CA LYS A 121 3.34 -1.05 10.92
C LYS A 121 2.29 0.03 10.69
N GLN A 122 1.53 -0.04 9.61
CA GLN A 122 0.45 0.90 9.28
C GLN A 122 -0.87 0.52 9.94
N ASP A 123 -1.00 -0.72 10.41
CA ASP A 123 -2.17 -1.27 11.08
C ASP A 123 -1.85 -1.67 12.53
N SER A 124 -2.00 -0.72 13.45
CA SER A 124 -1.85 -1.00 14.88
C SER A 124 -2.98 -1.88 15.44
N THR A 125 -4.04 -2.09 14.67
CA THR A 125 -5.16 -2.98 15.03
C THR A 125 -4.91 -4.44 14.62
N ILE A 126 -3.96 -4.67 13.73
CA ILE A 126 -3.56 -6.00 13.18
C ILE A 126 -4.71 -6.79 12.50
N VAL A 127 -5.92 -6.25 12.49
CA VAL A 127 -7.13 -6.93 11.97
C VAL A 127 -7.49 -6.52 10.54
N SER A 128 -7.02 -5.36 10.06
CA SER A 128 -7.49 -4.78 8.80
C SER A 128 -7.38 -5.74 7.63
N GLN A 129 -6.22 -6.36 7.40
CA GLN A 129 -6.04 -7.27 6.29
C GLN A 129 -6.84 -8.57 6.45
N VAL A 130 -6.90 -9.10 7.67
CA VAL A 130 -7.58 -10.37 7.94
C VAL A 130 -9.09 -10.22 7.73
N MET A 131 -9.71 -9.27 8.40
CA MET A 131 -11.14 -9.02 8.29
C MET A 131 -11.51 -8.44 6.92
N GLY A 132 -10.71 -7.51 6.39
CA GLY A 132 -10.97 -6.88 5.11
C GLY A 132 -10.96 -7.86 3.94
N TYR A 133 -9.92 -8.69 3.81
CA TYR A 133 -9.88 -9.68 2.73
C TYR A 133 -10.94 -10.79 2.91
N ALA A 134 -11.30 -11.15 4.16
CA ALA A 134 -12.40 -12.07 4.41
C ALA A 134 -13.71 -11.51 3.88
N LEU A 135 -14.02 -10.23 4.15
CA LEU A 135 -15.23 -9.54 3.65
C LEU A 135 -15.22 -9.40 2.12
N PHE A 136 -14.09 -9.04 1.50
CA PHE A 136 -13.99 -9.05 0.04
C PHE A 136 -14.29 -10.43 -0.56
N ASN A 137 -13.68 -11.48 -0.02
CA ASN A 137 -13.92 -12.85 -0.49
C ASN A 137 -15.38 -13.29 -0.26
N ALA A 138 -15.99 -13.01 0.90
CA ALA A 138 -17.37 -13.32 1.21
C ALA A 138 -18.35 -12.63 0.24
N ALA A 139 -18.04 -11.40 -0.15
CA ALA A 139 -18.79 -10.64 -1.13
C ALA A 139 -18.55 -11.08 -2.58
N GLY A 140 -17.76 -12.11 -2.83
CA GLY A 140 -17.42 -12.57 -4.19
C GLY A 140 -16.48 -11.63 -4.96
N SER A 141 -15.73 -10.79 -4.26
CA SER A 141 -14.61 -10.02 -4.81
C SER A 141 -13.30 -10.73 -4.44
N PRO A 142 -12.62 -11.41 -5.39
CA PRO A 142 -11.45 -12.22 -5.06
C PRO A 142 -10.36 -11.42 -4.36
N ALA A 143 -9.90 -11.94 -3.21
CA ALA A 143 -8.88 -11.31 -2.39
C ALA A 143 -7.92 -12.37 -1.83
N PRO A 144 -6.72 -11.98 -1.35
CA PRO A 144 -5.80 -12.88 -0.68
C PRO A 144 -6.41 -13.62 0.51
N ARG A 145 -5.95 -14.84 0.78
CA ARG A 145 -6.12 -15.46 2.11
C ARG A 145 -5.11 -14.85 3.07
N THR A 146 -5.43 -14.90 4.34
CA THR A 146 -4.58 -14.37 5.41
C THR A 146 -4.53 -15.31 6.59
N ALA A 147 -3.43 -15.24 7.35
CA ALA A 147 -3.27 -15.86 8.65
C ALA A 147 -2.39 -14.99 9.54
N PHE A 148 -2.45 -15.19 10.85
CA PHE A 148 -1.47 -14.58 11.75
C PHE A 148 -0.24 -15.48 11.86
N ALA A 149 0.93 -14.86 11.95
CA ALA A 149 2.20 -15.55 12.10
C ALA A 149 3.06 -14.87 13.17
N LYS A 150 3.50 -15.62 14.17
CA LYS A 150 4.57 -15.21 15.07
C LYS A 150 5.90 -15.41 14.35
N VAL A 151 6.61 -14.33 14.12
CA VAL A 151 7.90 -14.36 13.40
C VAL A 151 9.06 -14.23 14.36
N THR A 152 9.97 -15.20 14.31
CA THR A 152 11.23 -15.21 15.06
C THR A 152 12.39 -15.22 14.06
N VAL A 153 13.36 -14.32 14.21
CA VAL A 153 14.57 -14.26 13.38
C VAL A 153 15.79 -14.41 14.28
N ASN A 154 16.62 -15.40 14.00
CA ASN A 154 17.82 -15.73 14.79
C ASN A 154 17.53 -15.78 16.31
N GLY A 155 16.40 -16.41 16.69
CA GLY A 155 15.97 -16.52 18.09
C GLY A 155 15.28 -15.26 18.67
N LYS A 156 15.30 -14.13 17.97
CA LYS A 156 14.64 -12.90 18.42
C LYS A 156 13.18 -12.86 17.97
N ASN A 157 12.26 -12.69 18.92
CA ASN A 157 10.83 -12.55 18.63
C ASN A 157 10.51 -11.16 18.05
N HIS A 158 10.00 -11.13 16.82
CA HIS A 158 9.52 -9.93 16.13
C HIS A 158 7.99 -9.70 16.29
N GLY A 159 7.28 -10.54 17.04
CA GLY A 159 5.84 -10.43 17.30
C GLY A 159 4.98 -11.00 16.18
N VAL A 160 3.73 -10.54 16.13
CA VAL A 160 2.71 -11.00 15.18
C VAL A 160 2.78 -10.24 13.87
N TYR A 161 2.85 -10.99 12.79
CA TYR A 161 2.74 -10.52 11.40
C TYR A 161 1.43 -11.03 10.79
N THR A 162 0.94 -10.34 9.78
CA THR A 162 -0.09 -10.90 8.91
C THR A 162 0.57 -11.60 7.74
N HIS A 163 0.42 -12.93 7.67
CA HIS A 163 0.77 -13.70 6.48
C HIS A 163 -0.32 -13.47 5.42
N VAL A 164 0.07 -12.94 4.27
CA VAL A 164 -0.86 -12.61 3.17
C VAL A 164 -0.53 -13.47 1.96
N GLU A 165 -1.52 -14.12 1.39
CA GLU A 165 -1.37 -14.88 0.15
C GLU A 165 -0.86 -13.98 -0.97
N THR A 166 0.25 -14.34 -1.62
CA THR A 166 0.76 -13.58 -2.76
C THR A 166 -0.22 -13.69 -3.92
N VAL A 167 -0.73 -12.57 -4.42
CA VAL A 167 -1.64 -12.55 -5.57
C VAL A 167 -0.89 -13.03 -6.82
N ARG A 168 -1.15 -14.28 -7.15
CA ARG A 168 -0.59 -15.04 -8.27
C ARG A 168 -1.61 -16.13 -8.65
N LYS A 169 -1.14 -17.16 -9.30
CA LYS A 169 -1.93 -18.28 -9.83
C LYS A 169 -2.93 -18.87 -8.84
N THR A 170 -2.56 -19.04 -7.56
CA THR A 170 -3.45 -19.61 -6.54
C THR A 170 -4.69 -18.75 -6.29
N VAL A 171 -4.51 -17.45 -6.15
CA VAL A 171 -5.61 -16.49 -5.98
C VAL A 171 -6.47 -16.42 -7.26
N LEU A 172 -5.82 -16.33 -8.42
CA LEU A 172 -6.53 -16.23 -9.71
C LEU A 172 -7.35 -17.48 -9.99
N LYS A 173 -6.78 -18.66 -9.80
CA LYS A 173 -7.49 -19.93 -10.00
C LYS A 173 -8.68 -20.08 -9.06
N ARG A 174 -8.53 -19.70 -7.79
CA ARG A 174 -9.62 -19.72 -6.81
C ARG A 174 -10.71 -18.69 -7.15
N GLY A 175 -10.33 -17.46 -7.51
CA GLY A 175 -11.27 -16.37 -7.74
C GLY A 175 -11.96 -16.40 -9.10
N PHE A 176 -11.26 -16.85 -10.14
CA PHE A 176 -11.76 -16.77 -11.53
C PHE A 176 -11.86 -18.12 -12.25
N GLY A 177 -11.47 -19.22 -11.57
CA GLY A 177 -11.44 -20.55 -12.17
C GLY A 177 -10.37 -20.74 -13.25
N ASN A 178 -9.51 -19.76 -13.46
CA ASN A 178 -8.35 -19.81 -14.37
C ASN A 178 -7.24 -18.88 -13.89
N ASP A 179 -6.00 -19.10 -14.36
CA ASP A 179 -4.81 -18.30 -14.05
C ASP A 179 -3.99 -17.96 -15.31
N ASP A 180 -4.59 -18.08 -16.48
CA ASP A 180 -3.94 -17.91 -17.78
C ASP A 180 -3.96 -16.46 -18.28
N GLY A 181 -4.70 -15.58 -17.61
CA GLY A 181 -4.81 -14.17 -17.96
C GLY A 181 -3.62 -13.32 -17.53
N THR A 182 -3.69 -12.04 -17.88
CA THR A 182 -2.65 -11.07 -17.54
C THR A 182 -3.01 -10.32 -16.26
N LEU A 183 -2.11 -10.37 -15.29
CA LEU A 183 -2.26 -9.71 -13.99
C LEU A 183 -1.31 -8.52 -13.88
N TYR A 184 -1.87 -7.37 -13.53
CA TYR A 184 -1.12 -6.15 -13.19
C TYR A 184 -1.32 -5.75 -11.74
N GLU A 185 -0.24 -5.29 -11.11
CA GLU A 185 -0.30 -4.58 -9.82
C GLU A 185 -0.29 -3.07 -10.09
N GLY A 186 -1.25 -2.37 -9.51
CA GLY A 186 -1.35 -0.92 -9.51
C GLY A 186 -0.85 -0.33 -8.19
N THR A 187 0.23 0.43 -8.25
CA THR A 187 0.83 1.13 -7.11
C THR A 187 0.91 2.61 -7.40
N VAL A 188 0.03 3.39 -6.81
CA VAL A 188 -0.10 4.85 -7.06
C VAL A 188 -0.12 5.14 -8.57
N VAL A 189 -1.01 4.49 -9.29
CA VAL A 189 -1.16 4.57 -10.76
C VAL A 189 -2.63 4.50 -11.12
N ASP A 190 -3.02 5.18 -12.21
CA ASP A 190 -4.36 5.13 -12.76
C ASP A 190 -4.33 5.33 -14.30
N PHE A 191 -5.46 5.25 -14.95
CA PHE A 191 -5.63 5.26 -16.39
C PHE A 191 -5.51 6.68 -16.97
N TYR A 192 -4.30 7.25 -16.92
CA TYR A 192 -3.93 8.53 -17.50
C TYR A 192 -2.97 8.36 -18.67
N ASN A 193 -3.03 9.27 -19.64
CA ASN A 193 -2.12 9.22 -20.78
C ASN A 193 -0.66 9.26 -20.34
N GLY A 194 0.14 8.34 -20.91
CA GLY A 194 1.56 8.18 -20.59
C GLY A 194 1.85 7.42 -19.27
N TRP A 195 0.83 6.83 -18.60
CA TRP A 195 1.00 6.07 -17.36
C TRP A 195 0.92 4.55 -17.55
N GLU A 196 0.69 4.07 -18.75
CA GLU A 196 0.55 2.64 -19.02
C GLU A 196 1.76 1.82 -18.58
N GLY A 197 2.97 2.39 -18.65
CA GLY A 197 4.21 1.74 -18.22
C GLY A 197 4.29 1.46 -16.73
N SER A 198 3.61 2.25 -15.91
CA SER A 198 3.63 2.15 -14.44
C SER A 198 2.91 0.90 -13.90
N PHE A 199 1.99 0.32 -14.64
CA PHE A 199 1.33 -0.93 -14.24
C PHE A 199 2.33 -2.09 -14.27
N GLU A 200 2.61 -2.71 -13.11
CA GLU A 200 3.57 -3.80 -13.01
C GLU A 200 2.96 -5.15 -13.40
N ARG A 201 3.37 -5.72 -14.54
CA ARG A 201 2.93 -7.06 -14.94
C ARG A 201 3.46 -8.13 -13.97
N LYS A 202 2.57 -8.92 -13.43
CA LYS A 202 2.91 -10.02 -12.52
C LYS A 202 2.83 -11.40 -13.18
N THR A 203 1.89 -11.59 -14.11
CA THR A 203 1.72 -12.84 -14.89
C THR A 203 1.15 -12.51 -16.26
N GLY A 204 1.16 -13.49 -17.19
CA GLY A 204 0.45 -13.41 -18.46
C GLY A 204 1.17 -12.66 -19.56
N ASP A 205 0.45 -12.35 -20.64
CA ASP A 205 0.95 -11.67 -21.84
C ASP A 205 0.85 -10.15 -21.69
N ASP A 206 2.00 -9.47 -21.57
CA ASP A 206 2.06 -8.02 -21.43
C ASP A 206 1.55 -7.27 -22.65
N LYS A 207 1.75 -7.78 -23.86
CA LYS A 207 1.32 -7.12 -25.09
C LYS A 207 -0.21 -6.96 -25.14
N ALA A 208 -0.93 -8.06 -24.88
CA ALA A 208 -2.40 -8.07 -24.85
C ALA A 208 -2.95 -7.21 -23.70
N GLY A 209 -2.40 -7.40 -22.49
CA GLY A 209 -2.85 -6.64 -21.32
C GLY A 209 -2.57 -5.14 -21.42
N ARG A 210 -1.40 -4.76 -21.95
CA ARG A 210 -1.03 -3.37 -22.17
C ARG A 210 -1.94 -2.69 -23.21
N ALA A 211 -2.36 -3.43 -24.25
CA ALA A 211 -3.33 -2.93 -25.23
C ALA A 211 -4.69 -2.60 -24.56
N HIS A 212 -5.14 -3.43 -23.61
CA HIS A 212 -6.36 -3.14 -22.84
C HIS A 212 -6.21 -1.92 -21.92
N ILE A 213 -5.05 -1.77 -21.27
CA ILE A 213 -4.74 -0.57 -20.46
C ILE A 213 -4.82 0.69 -21.32
N ARG A 214 -4.22 0.69 -22.52
CA ARG A 214 -4.28 1.85 -23.44
C ARG A 214 -5.71 2.18 -23.86
N LYS A 215 -6.53 1.19 -24.16
CA LYS A 215 -7.96 1.42 -24.49
C LYS A 215 -8.71 2.07 -23.32
N LEU A 216 -8.45 1.64 -22.07
CA LEU A 216 -9.03 2.27 -20.87
C LEU A 216 -8.54 3.73 -20.70
N ILE A 217 -7.27 3.99 -20.98
CA ILE A 217 -6.71 5.34 -20.96
C ILE A 217 -7.39 6.21 -22.02
N GLU A 218 -7.44 5.77 -23.28
CA GLU A 218 -8.09 6.48 -24.38
C GLU A 218 -9.56 6.78 -24.06
N LEU A 219 -10.29 5.78 -23.57
CA LEU A 219 -11.68 5.95 -23.15
C LEU A 219 -11.81 6.98 -22.03
N SER A 220 -10.96 6.90 -21.01
CA SER A 220 -11.02 7.78 -19.83
C SER A 220 -10.60 9.22 -20.13
N GLU A 221 -9.85 9.49 -21.21
CA GLU A 221 -9.50 10.84 -21.67
C GLU A 221 -10.60 11.46 -22.53
N GLY A 222 -11.59 10.70 -22.98
CA GLY A 222 -12.67 11.18 -23.81
C GLY A 222 -13.67 12.08 -23.08
N ASP A 223 -14.34 12.97 -23.84
CA ASP A 223 -15.33 13.90 -23.30
C ASP A 223 -16.64 13.22 -22.84
N SER A 224 -16.93 12.04 -23.37
CA SER A 224 -18.16 11.28 -23.10
C SER A 224 -17.86 9.84 -22.74
N VAL A 225 -17.62 9.59 -21.45
CA VAL A 225 -17.34 8.25 -20.93
C VAL A 225 -18.65 7.63 -20.44
N THR A 226 -19.12 6.58 -21.11
CA THR A 226 -20.36 5.88 -20.72
C THR A 226 -20.05 4.61 -19.94
N GLU A 227 -21.03 4.15 -19.15
CA GLU A 227 -20.94 2.89 -18.41
C GLU A 227 -20.79 1.71 -19.36
N GLU A 228 -21.50 1.72 -20.50
CA GLU A 228 -21.41 0.69 -21.53
C GLU A 228 -20.00 0.57 -22.11
N ALA A 229 -19.37 1.72 -22.45
CA ALA A 229 -18.03 1.72 -23.01
C ALA A 229 -16.97 1.23 -21.99
N ILE A 230 -17.12 1.59 -20.72
CA ILE A 230 -16.29 1.02 -19.64
C ILE A 230 -16.54 -0.49 -19.53
N GLY A 231 -17.81 -0.92 -19.65
CA GLY A 231 -18.25 -2.31 -19.58
C GLY A 231 -17.70 -3.22 -20.68
N GLU A 232 -17.26 -2.67 -21.81
CA GLU A 232 -16.54 -3.43 -22.83
C GLU A 232 -15.14 -3.89 -22.36
N LEU A 233 -14.52 -3.13 -21.44
CA LEU A 233 -13.14 -3.35 -21.02
C LEU A 233 -13.03 -3.85 -19.56
N ILE A 234 -14.04 -3.57 -18.74
CA ILE A 234 -14.09 -3.93 -17.32
C ILE A 234 -15.36 -4.73 -17.05
N ASP A 235 -15.26 -5.77 -16.22
CA ASP A 235 -16.42 -6.45 -15.68
C ASP A 235 -17.10 -5.56 -14.63
N LEU A 236 -18.19 -4.91 -15.01
CA LEU A 236 -18.83 -3.88 -14.18
C LEU A 236 -19.43 -4.44 -12.89
N ASP A 237 -20.02 -5.64 -12.90
CA ASP A 237 -20.59 -6.24 -11.68
C ASP A 237 -19.50 -6.51 -10.66
N SER A 238 -18.36 -7.04 -11.11
CA SER A 238 -17.18 -7.24 -10.30
C SER A 238 -16.61 -5.91 -9.80
N PHE A 239 -16.55 -4.90 -10.68
CA PHE A 239 -15.98 -3.60 -10.32
C PHE A 239 -16.83 -2.84 -9.31
N TYR A 240 -18.16 -2.76 -9.49
CA TYR A 240 -19.04 -2.11 -8.52
C TYR A 240 -18.98 -2.79 -7.14
N ARG A 241 -18.88 -4.12 -7.11
CA ARG A 241 -18.74 -4.88 -5.87
C ARG A 241 -17.42 -4.58 -5.18
N PHE A 242 -16.31 -4.59 -5.90
CA PHE A 242 -14.99 -4.21 -5.41
C PHE A 242 -14.98 -2.78 -4.87
N TRP A 243 -15.47 -1.82 -5.64
CA TRP A 243 -15.51 -0.41 -5.31
C TRP A 243 -16.43 -0.10 -4.10
N ALA A 244 -17.62 -0.68 -4.07
CA ALA A 244 -18.53 -0.52 -2.93
C ALA A 244 -17.96 -1.15 -1.65
N MET A 245 -17.22 -2.25 -1.75
CA MET A 245 -16.52 -2.84 -0.60
C MET A 245 -15.38 -1.93 -0.10
N GLU A 246 -14.63 -1.27 -0.98
CA GLU A 246 -13.66 -0.23 -0.56
C GLU A 246 -14.36 0.89 0.20
N GLY A 247 -15.54 1.32 -0.27
CA GLY A 247 -16.39 2.29 0.41
C GLY A 247 -16.83 1.79 1.78
N LEU A 248 -17.42 0.60 1.87
CA LEU A 248 -17.92 -0.02 3.09
C LEU A 248 -16.84 -0.15 4.17
N LEU A 249 -15.66 -0.56 3.79
CA LEU A 249 -14.51 -0.77 4.69
C LEU A 249 -13.74 0.52 5.05
N GLY A 250 -14.08 1.65 4.42
CA GLY A 250 -13.30 2.88 4.58
C GLY A 250 -11.87 2.76 4.04
N PHE A 251 -11.66 1.97 2.98
CA PHE A 251 -10.34 1.74 2.38
C PHE A 251 -9.87 2.97 1.61
N TRP A 252 -9.26 3.90 2.32
CA TRP A 252 -8.80 5.17 1.76
C TRP A 252 -7.59 5.03 0.83
N ASP A 253 -6.73 4.02 1.03
CA ASP A 253 -5.49 3.78 0.28
C ASP A 253 -5.66 2.73 -0.83
N GLY A 254 -6.90 2.38 -1.15
CA GLY A 254 -7.26 1.50 -2.26
C GLY A 254 -7.34 2.22 -3.61
N TYR A 255 -7.87 1.54 -4.61
CA TYR A 255 -8.02 2.09 -5.96
C TYR A 255 -8.89 3.35 -5.97
N SER A 256 -10.10 3.26 -5.43
CA SER A 256 -11.04 4.37 -5.46
C SER A 256 -10.66 5.53 -4.54
N GLY A 257 -9.88 5.25 -3.49
CA GLY A 257 -9.46 6.23 -2.48
C GLY A 257 -8.15 6.93 -2.80
N ASN A 258 -7.21 6.29 -3.48
CA ASN A 258 -5.86 6.82 -3.71
C ASN A 258 -5.19 6.32 -5.00
N ALA A 259 -5.91 5.70 -5.93
CA ALA A 259 -5.37 5.07 -7.14
C ALA A 259 -4.17 4.16 -6.81
N ASN A 260 -4.28 3.36 -5.73
CA ASN A 260 -3.20 2.58 -5.15
C ASN A 260 -3.72 1.21 -4.70
N ASN A 261 -2.82 0.31 -4.34
CA ASN A 261 -3.14 -0.95 -3.67
C ASN A 261 -4.24 -1.78 -4.34
N PHE A 262 -4.11 -2.04 -5.63
CA PHE A 262 -5.02 -2.89 -6.37
C PHE A 262 -4.29 -3.80 -7.35
N PHE A 263 -4.98 -4.85 -7.76
CA PHE A 263 -4.62 -5.65 -8.93
C PHE A 263 -5.72 -5.53 -9.98
N ALA A 264 -5.32 -5.57 -11.24
CA ALA A 264 -6.22 -5.69 -12.38
C ALA A 264 -5.88 -6.98 -13.14
N TYR A 265 -6.83 -7.91 -13.21
CA TYR A 265 -6.70 -9.17 -13.91
C TYR A 265 -7.50 -9.16 -15.21
N LEU A 266 -6.82 -9.19 -16.35
CA LEU A 266 -7.45 -9.38 -17.65
C LEU A 266 -7.79 -10.87 -17.79
N ASN A 267 -9.07 -11.20 -17.57
CA ASN A 267 -9.55 -12.57 -17.62
C ASN A 267 -9.74 -13.02 -19.07
N PRO A 268 -9.05 -14.06 -19.54
CA PRO A 268 -9.13 -14.49 -20.94
C PRO A 268 -10.52 -15.03 -21.34
N LYS A 269 -11.36 -15.45 -20.37
CA LYS A 269 -12.72 -15.93 -20.64
C LYS A 269 -13.70 -14.80 -21.00
N THR A 270 -13.54 -13.64 -20.38
CA THR A 270 -14.43 -12.48 -20.57
C THR A 270 -13.79 -11.40 -21.42
N ASN A 271 -12.46 -11.43 -21.58
CA ASN A 271 -11.66 -10.39 -22.19
C ASN A 271 -11.83 -9.02 -21.48
N LYS A 272 -12.13 -9.02 -20.17
CA LYS A 272 -12.37 -7.84 -19.35
C LYS A 272 -11.45 -7.84 -18.13
N PHE A 273 -11.12 -6.65 -17.63
CA PHE A 273 -10.43 -6.51 -16.37
C PHE A 273 -11.36 -6.75 -15.18
N HIS A 274 -10.85 -7.46 -14.19
CA HIS A 274 -11.42 -7.59 -12.85
C HIS A 274 -10.46 -6.99 -11.85
N PHE A 275 -10.96 -6.17 -10.94
CA PHE A 275 -10.16 -5.53 -9.90
C PHE A 275 -10.16 -6.37 -8.62
N MET A 276 -9.02 -6.37 -7.92
CA MET A 276 -8.84 -7.06 -6.65
C MET A 276 -8.10 -6.17 -5.66
N PRO A 277 -8.43 -6.23 -4.35
CA PRO A 277 -7.76 -5.42 -3.34
C PRO A 277 -6.34 -5.92 -3.04
N TRP A 278 -5.47 -4.99 -2.71
CA TRP A 278 -4.13 -5.24 -2.20
C TRP A 278 -3.81 -4.26 -1.06
N GLY A 279 -2.77 -4.53 -0.25
CA GLY A 279 -2.30 -3.59 0.76
C GLY A 279 -3.39 -3.05 1.71
N ALA A 280 -4.39 -3.87 2.05
CA ALA A 280 -5.54 -3.48 2.86
C ALA A 280 -5.17 -3.39 4.36
N ASP A 281 -4.08 -2.70 4.70
CA ASP A 281 -3.55 -2.54 6.05
C ASP A 281 -3.97 -1.21 6.72
N SER A 282 -4.94 -0.51 6.15
CA SER A 282 -5.47 0.73 6.70
C SER A 282 -6.98 0.86 6.43
N LEU A 283 -7.75 -0.10 6.97
CA LEU A 283 -9.20 -0.17 6.90
C LEU A 283 -9.85 0.32 8.20
N PHE A 284 -11.18 0.31 8.22
CA PHE A 284 -12.01 0.64 9.38
C PHE A 284 -11.73 2.04 9.93
N LYS A 285 -11.60 3.02 8.99
CA LYS A 285 -11.42 4.43 9.34
C LYS A 285 -12.37 5.29 8.50
N LYS A 286 -13.16 6.12 9.16
CA LYS A 286 -14.07 7.04 8.47
C LYS A 286 -13.32 8.02 7.57
N ARG A 287 -12.16 8.48 8.00
CA ARG A 287 -11.33 9.46 7.28
C ARG A 287 -9.85 9.13 7.40
N SER A 288 -9.09 9.53 6.40
CA SER A 288 -7.63 9.38 6.37
C SER A 288 -6.93 10.67 6.75
N MET A 289 -5.86 10.57 7.54
CA MET A 289 -4.96 11.69 7.84
C MET A 289 -4.23 12.26 6.61
N LEU A 290 -4.04 11.43 5.58
CA LEU A 290 -3.31 11.82 4.37
C LEU A 290 -4.22 12.41 3.28
N ASN A 291 -5.54 12.38 3.48
CA ASN A 291 -6.51 12.72 2.45
C ASN A 291 -7.70 13.47 3.06
N PHE A 292 -7.40 14.62 3.64
CA PHE A 292 -8.41 15.45 4.30
C PHE A 292 -9.21 16.26 3.27
N ASP A 293 -10.43 15.80 2.99
CA ASP A 293 -11.50 16.67 2.57
C ASP A 293 -12.72 16.33 3.44
N PHE A 294 -13.02 17.20 4.39
CA PHE A 294 -14.14 16.99 5.33
C PHE A 294 -15.51 16.97 4.62
N ARG A 295 -15.56 17.46 3.38
CA ARG A 295 -16.78 17.47 2.57
C ARG A 295 -16.93 16.19 1.76
N ALA A 296 -15.87 15.37 1.65
CA ALA A 296 -15.93 14.13 0.89
C ALA A 296 -16.87 13.13 1.57
N PRO A 297 -17.72 12.45 0.80
CA PRO A 297 -18.59 11.42 1.31
C PRO A 297 -17.85 10.30 2.03
N LEU A 298 -18.48 9.72 3.07
CA LEU A 298 -17.96 8.55 3.77
C LEU A 298 -18.25 7.26 3.01
N SER A 299 -19.37 7.24 2.27
CA SER A 299 -19.90 6.06 1.58
C SER A 299 -19.19 5.73 0.28
N VAL A 300 -18.61 6.74 -0.38
CA VAL A 300 -18.00 6.57 -1.71
C VAL A 300 -16.68 7.31 -1.83
N LYS A 301 -15.78 6.73 -2.61
CA LYS A 301 -14.52 7.35 -3.00
C LYS A 301 -14.40 7.29 -4.52
N THR A 302 -13.96 8.40 -5.15
CA THR A 302 -13.90 8.56 -6.59
C THR A 302 -12.58 9.20 -7.05
N LYS A 303 -11.48 8.93 -6.36
CA LYS A 303 -10.16 9.31 -6.83
C LYS A 303 -9.65 8.40 -7.95
N GLY A 304 -10.07 7.13 -7.95
CA GLY A 304 -9.86 6.26 -9.08
C GLY A 304 -10.68 6.74 -10.27
N ARG A 305 -10.06 6.89 -11.43
CA ARG A 305 -10.64 7.53 -12.61
C ARG A 305 -11.87 6.79 -13.15
N ILE A 306 -11.83 5.46 -13.16
CA ILE A 306 -13.00 4.64 -13.55
C ILE A 306 -14.16 4.84 -12.58
N ALA A 307 -13.89 4.81 -11.27
CA ALA A 307 -14.90 5.08 -10.25
C ALA A 307 -15.49 6.49 -10.40
N TYR A 308 -14.66 7.48 -10.73
CA TYR A 308 -15.12 8.85 -10.99
C TYR A 308 -16.11 8.89 -12.18
N HIS A 309 -15.75 8.35 -13.33
CA HIS A 309 -16.60 8.40 -14.52
C HIS A 309 -17.94 7.70 -14.27
N LEU A 310 -17.94 6.51 -13.70
CA LEU A 310 -19.16 5.79 -13.35
C LEU A 310 -20.05 6.57 -12.37
N TYR A 311 -19.43 7.32 -11.43
CA TYR A 311 -20.18 8.08 -10.43
C TYR A 311 -20.81 9.37 -10.96
N GLN A 312 -20.37 9.90 -12.11
CA GLN A 312 -20.94 11.14 -12.67
C GLN A 312 -22.35 10.96 -13.23
N THR A 313 -22.73 9.74 -13.60
CA THR A 313 -24.09 9.44 -14.09
C THR A 313 -25.04 9.12 -12.93
N GLU A 314 -26.34 9.38 -13.08
CA GLU A 314 -27.36 8.99 -12.12
C GLU A 314 -27.44 7.46 -12.00
N ALA A 315 -27.50 6.78 -13.16
CA ALA A 315 -27.53 5.31 -13.22
C ALA A 315 -26.34 4.68 -12.49
N GLY A 316 -25.12 5.21 -12.68
CA GLY A 316 -23.94 4.72 -12.00
C GLY A 316 -23.99 4.94 -10.48
N ARG A 317 -24.49 6.08 -10.01
CA ARG A 317 -24.72 6.31 -8.57
C ARG A 317 -25.76 5.36 -8.00
N ASP A 318 -26.86 5.14 -8.69
CA ASP A 318 -27.92 4.22 -8.26
C ASP A 318 -27.43 2.77 -8.21
N ARG A 319 -26.65 2.35 -9.19
CA ARG A 319 -26.02 1.02 -9.20
C ARG A 319 -25.04 0.86 -8.05
N TYR A 320 -24.20 1.86 -7.81
CA TYR A 320 -23.30 1.86 -6.67
C TYR A 320 -24.06 1.78 -5.35
N ARG A 321 -25.11 2.61 -5.17
CA ARG A 321 -25.97 2.58 -3.98
C ARG A 321 -26.59 1.22 -3.74
N LYS A 322 -27.20 0.62 -4.76
CA LYS A 322 -27.79 -0.73 -4.67
C LYS A 322 -26.74 -1.77 -4.26
N THR A 323 -25.54 -1.69 -4.85
CA THR A 323 -24.45 -2.60 -4.52
C THR A 323 -23.99 -2.40 -3.08
N LEU A 324 -23.78 -1.15 -2.64
CA LEU A 324 -23.35 -0.82 -1.28
C LEU A 324 -24.37 -1.29 -0.24
N HIS A 325 -25.68 -1.04 -0.47
CA HIS A 325 -26.74 -1.47 0.42
C HIS A 325 -26.90 -3.01 0.44
N GLY A 326 -26.68 -3.67 -0.69
CA GLY A 326 -26.62 -5.14 -0.77
C GLY A 326 -25.49 -5.69 0.09
N LEU A 327 -24.28 -5.16 -0.05
CA LEU A 327 -23.13 -5.55 0.76
C LEU A 327 -23.34 -5.29 2.25
N LEU A 328 -23.93 -4.14 2.58
CA LEU A 328 -24.26 -3.78 3.96
C LEU A 328 -25.29 -4.74 4.59
N LYS A 329 -26.25 -5.18 3.80
CA LYS A 329 -27.28 -6.13 4.25
C LYS A 329 -26.75 -7.57 4.38
N GLU A 330 -25.93 -8.00 3.44
CA GLU A 330 -25.55 -9.42 3.29
C GLU A 330 -24.26 -9.77 4.01
N HIS A 331 -23.33 -8.80 4.17
CA HIS A 331 -21.99 -9.06 4.66
C HIS A 331 -21.56 -8.18 5.86
N TRP A 332 -22.41 -7.21 6.29
CA TRP A 332 -22.10 -6.38 7.46
C TRP A 332 -23.00 -6.75 8.64
N ASN A 333 -22.60 -7.78 9.35
CA ASN A 333 -23.22 -8.19 10.60
C ASN A 333 -22.34 -7.69 11.76
N GLU A 334 -22.81 -6.68 12.46
CA GLU A 334 -22.08 -6.02 13.54
C GLU A 334 -21.70 -6.98 14.66
N GLU A 335 -22.62 -7.87 15.06
CA GLU A 335 -22.38 -8.84 16.13
C GLU A 335 -21.27 -9.83 15.74
N GLU A 336 -21.34 -10.40 14.55
CA GLU A 336 -20.33 -11.34 14.04
C GLU A 336 -18.96 -10.65 13.87
N LEU A 337 -18.93 -9.41 13.35
CA LEU A 337 -17.68 -8.67 13.16
C LEU A 337 -17.04 -8.27 14.50
N LEU A 338 -17.84 -7.92 15.51
CA LEU A 338 -17.36 -7.65 16.86
C LEU A 338 -16.84 -8.92 17.54
N ALA A 339 -17.58 -10.02 17.42
CA ALA A 339 -17.12 -11.34 17.91
C ALA A 339 -15.82 -11.78 17.24
N GLU A 340 -15.65 -11.50 15.94
CA GLU A 340 -14.40 -11.76 15.23
C GLU A 340 -13.24 -10.89 15.76
N CYS A 341 -13.48 -9.61 16.10
CA CYS A 341 -12.50 -8.77 16.78
C CYS A 341 -12.07 -9.39 18.12
N ASP A 342 -13.02 -9.89 18.92
CA ASP A 342 -12.76 -10.50 20.22
C ASP A 342 -11.99 -11.83 20.08
N ARG A 343 -12.36 -12.65 19.09
CA ARG A 343 -11.67 -13.90 18.75
C ARG A 343 -10.22 -13.63 18.34
N ILE A 344 -10.00 -12.64 17.45
CA ILE A 344 -8.66 -12.28 17.01
C ILE A 344 -7.83 -11.74 18.18
N GLU A 345 -8.40 -10.89 19.03
CA GLU A 345 -7.70 -10.36 20.21
C GLU A 345 -7.21 -11.49 21.10
N ALA A 346 -8.09 -12.41 21.47
CA ALA A 346 -7.73 -13.56 22.29
C ALA A 346 -6.67 -14.46 21.63
N LEU A 347 -6.75 -14.62 20.30
CA LEU A 347 -5.84 -15.47 19.53
C LEU A 347 -4.41 -14.92 19.49
N ILE A 348 -4.25 -13.60 19.26
CA ILE A 348 -2.93 -13.03 18.97
C ILE A 348 -2.25 -12.37 20.19
N GLU A 349 -3.00 -11.98 21.22
CA GLU A 349 -2.48 -11.30 22.41
C GLU A 349 -1.29 -12.04 23.05
N PRO A 350 -1.30 -13.38 23.23
CA PRO A 350 -0.17 -14.13 23.82
C PRO A 350 1.12 -14.08 22.97
N HIS A 351 1.03 -13.69 21.71
CA HIS A 351 2.13 -13.69 20.74
C HIS A 351 2.68 -12.30 20.41
N LEU A 352 2.03 -11.24 20.92
CA LEU A 352 2.46 -9.86 20.69
C LEU A 352 3.81 -9.57 21.33
N ASN A 353 4.57 -8.66 20.72
CA ASN A 353 5.78 -8.14 21.32
C ASN A 353 5.59 -6.71 21.88
N ARG A 354 6.63 -6.18 22.52
CA ARG A 354 6.60 -4.84 23.14
C ARG A 354 6.24 -3.71 22.16
N GLU A 355 6.63 -3.81 20.89
CA GLU A 355 6.30 -2.80 19.87
C GLU A 355 4.81 -2.80 19.51
N GLN A 356 4.10 -3.89 19.82
CA GLN A 356 2.67 -4.06 19.55
C GLN A 356 1.76 -3.77 20.77
N SER A 357 2.31 -3.18 21.83
CA SER A 357 1.60 -2.87 23.08
C SER A 357 0.36 -1.98 22.95
N ARG A 358 0.17 -1.31 21.80
CA ARG A 358 -1.00 -0.46 21.53
C ARG A 358 -2.17 -1.21 20.90
N PHE A 359 -2.01 -2.47 20.59
CA PHE A 359 -2.98 -3.28 19.84
C PHE A 359 -4.40 -3.18 20.41
N SER A 360 -4.64 -3.59 21.65
CA SER A 360 -5.99 -3.59 22.25
C SER A 360 -6.62 -2.20 22.33
N ARG A 361 -5.79 -1.14 22.51
CA ARG A 361 -6.29 0.25 22.44
C ARG A 361 -6.71 0.63 21.02
N SER A 362 -5.94 0.24 20.04
CA SER A 362 -6.23 0.53 18.63
C SER A 362 -7.46 -0.20 18.13
N LEU A 363 -7.66 -1.45 18.58
CA LEU A 363 -8.79 -2.29 18.20
C LEU A 363 -10.14 -1.70 18.66
N ARG A 364 -10.17 -0.88 19.71
CA ARG A 364 -11.39 -0.14 20.12
C ARG A 364 -11.94 0.74 18.99
N GLY A 365 -11.06 1.43 18.27
CA GLY A 365 -11.49 2.26 17.12
C GLY A 365 -12.09 1.44 15.99
N THR A 366 -11.60 0.22 15.76
CA THR A 366 -12.23 -0.70 14.79
C THR A 366 -13.62 -1.14 15.27
N ARG A 367 -13.77 -1.47 16.56
CA ARG A 367 -15.08 -1.82 17.13
C ARG A 367 -16.09 -0.66 17.05
N GLU A 368 -15.66 0.57 17.29
CA GLU A 368 -16.48 1.78 17.11
C GLU A 368 -16.91 1.94 15.67
N PHE A 369 -15.96 1.85 14.72
CA PHE A 369 -16.28 1.91 13.29
C PHE A 369 -17.31 0.85 12.89
N ILE A 370 -17.17 -0.40 13.37
CA ILE A 370 -18.11 -1.49 13.06
C ILE A 370 -19.52 -1.14 13.54
N ARG A 371 -19.67 -0.65 14.78
CA ARG A 371 -20.98 -0.31 15.36
C ARG A 371 -21.69 0.84 14.64
N GLU A 372 -20.92 1.84 14.24
CA GLU A 372 -21.45 3.08 13.68
C GLU A 372 -21.62 3.01 12.16
N ARG A 373 -20.96 2.07 11.48
CA ARG A 373 -20.83 2.09 10.04
C ARG A 373 -22.15 2.02 9.27
N ARG A 374 -23.07 1.20 9.73
CA ARG A 374 -24.40 1.09 9.10
C ARG A 374 -25.16 2.42 9.18
N GLU A 375 -25.20 3.03 10.33
CA GLU A 375 -25.85 4.32 10.54
C GLU A 375 -25.19 5.39 9.67
N ASP A 376 -23.86 5.56 9.73
CA ASP A 376 -23.10 6.50 8.90
C ASP A 376 -23.44 6.39 7.40
N LEU A 377 -23.56 5.14 6.90
CA LEU A 377 -23.83 4.91 5.49
C LEU A 377 -25.32 5.15 5.16
N MET A 378 -26.23 4.72 5.99
CA MET A 378 -27.66 4.90 5.74
C MET A 378 -28.07 6.36 5.85
N ASP A 379 -27.50 7.12 6.76
CA ASP A 379 -27.72 8.58 6.88
C ASP A 379 -27.27 9.32 5.62
N GLU A 380 -26.13 8.90 5.05
CA GLU A 380 -25.59 9.55 3.84
C GLU A 380 -26.25 9.09 2.54
N THR A 381 -26.75 7.85 2.47
CA THR A 381 -27.18 7.21 1.21
C THR A 381 -28.64 6.70 1.22
N GLY A 382 -29.39 6.93 2.31
CA GLY A 382 -30.74 6.38 2.49
C GLY A 382 -31.70 6.75 1.37
N GLU A 383 -31.74 8.02 0.96
CA GLU A 383 -32.59 8.49 -0.13
C GLU A 383 -31.88 8.41 -1.51
N ALA A 384 -30.67 8.97 -1.60
CA ALA A 384 -29.86 9.00 -2.81
C ALA A 384 -28.36 9.09 -2.46
N MET A 385 -27.50 8.76 -3.40
CA MET A 385 -26.06 8.98 -3.23
C MET A 385 -25.74 10.47 -3.24
N PRO A 386 -24.80 10.91 -2.38
CA PRO A 386 -24.34 12.29 -2.39
C PRO A 386 -23.69 12.64 -3.73
N ARG A 387 -23.92 13.86 -4.24
CA ARG A 387 -23.23 14.34 -5.44
C ARG A 387 -21.80 14.70 -5.11
N TRP A 388 -20.85 14.11 -5.86
CA TRP A 388 -19.43 14.37 -5.71
C TRP A 388 -18.76 14.50 -7.08
N THR A 389 -18.38 15.71 -7.43
CA THR A 389 -17.89 16.07 -8.78
C THR A 389 -16.42 16.44 -8.81
N LYS A 390 -15.69 16.24 -7.69
CA LYS A 390 -14.26 16.55 -7.62
C LYS A 390 -13.48 15.66 -8.58
N THR A 391 -13.00 16.24 -9.67
CA THR A 391 -12.22 15.54 -10.68
C THR A 391 -10.93 14.96 -10.09
N PRO A 392 -10.64 13.68 -10.31
CA PRO A 392 -9.39 13.08 -9.89
C PRO A 392 -8.22 13.69 -10.67
N LYS A 393 -7.07 13.74 -10.02
CA LYS A 393 -5.82 14.17 -10.64
C LYS A 393 -4.91 12.95 -10.83
N ALA A 394 -4.10 12.99 -11.88
CA ALA A 394 -3.04 12.01 -12.08
C ALA A 394 -2.18 11.90 -10.80
N PRO A 395 -1.65 10.70 -10.50
CA PRO A 395 -0.76 10.54 -9.37
C PRO A 395 0.41 11.52 -9.46
N PRO A 396 0.89 12.06 -8.32
CA PRO A 396 1.96 13.04 -8.34
C PRO A 396 3.26 12.42 -8.87
N VAL A 397 3.92 13.16 -9.76
CA VAL A 397 5.30 12.88 -10.15
C VAL A 397 6.19 14.03 -9.68
N ILE A 398 7.33 13.66 -9.18
CA ILE A 398 8.39 14.61 -8.87
C ILE A 398 9.27 14.66 -10.11
N ALA A 399 9.34 15.83 -10.75
CA ALA A 399 10.27 16.06 -11.84
C ALA A 399 11.71 15.75 -11.35
N GLU A 400 12.56 15.32 -12.27
CA GLU A 400 13.94 14.92 -11.99
C GLU A 400 14.60 15.87 -10.97
N ILE A 401 14.81 15.35 -9.75
CA ILE A 401 15.70 15.98 -8.80
C ILE A 401 17.07 15.45 -9.15
N GLY A 402 17.72 16.07 -10.12
CA GLY A 402 19.13 15.84 -10.37
C GLY A 402 19.96 16.17 -9.12
N ASN A 403 21.24 16.01 -9.20
CA ASN A 403 22.16 16.39 -8.13
C ASN A 403 21.93 17.87 -7.74
N VAL A 404 21.17 18.10 -6.68
CA VAL A 404 20.89 19.44 -6.17
C VAL A 404 21.90 19.72 -5.09
N LYS A 405 22.79 20.67 -5.35
CA LYS A 405 23.67 21.26 -4.34
C LYS A 405 23.08 22.59 -3.94
N ALA A 406 22.93 22.79 -2.63
CA ALA A 406 22.46 24.06 -2.11
C ALA A 406 23.57 24.66 -1.25
N LYS A 407 23.92 25.91 -1.50
CA LYS A 407 24.80 26.72 -0.66
C LYS A 407 23.98 27.86 -0.10
N PHE A 408 23.86 27.88 1.21
CA PHE A 408 23.17 28.90 1.95
C PHE A 408 24.16 29.81 2.66
N SER A 409 24.00 31.12 2.55
CA SER A 409 24.73 32.10 3.34
C SER A 409 23.76 33.13 3.87
N GLY A 410 23.67 33.27 5.19
CA GLY A 410 22.79 34.23 5.85
C GLY A 410 22.73 34.01 7.38
N GLU A 411 22.03 34.91 8.04
CA GLU A 411 21.80 34.79 9.48
C GLU A 411 20.62 33.86 9.74
N TRP A 412 20.82 32.91 10.62
CA TRP A 412 19.77 32.01 11.12
C TRP A 412 19.06 32.64 12.31
N MET A 413 17.72 32.71 12.27
CA MET A 413 16.93 33.19 13.41
C MET A 413 16.43 32.01 14.24
N GLU A 414 16.85 31.97 15.51
CA GLU A 414 16.56 30.87 16.47
C GLU A 414 15.10 30.75 16.93
N GLU A 415 14.22 31.74 16.63
CA GLU A 415 13.00 31.93 17.41
C GLU A 415 11.79 31.07 17.01
N SER A 416 11.79 30.37 15.88
CA SER A 416 10.70 29.40 15.61
C SER A 416 11.03 28.38 14.54
N PRO A 417 11.31 27.14 14.91
CA PRO A 417 11.59 26.06 13.95
C PRO A 417 10.36 25.62 13.15
N ARG A 418 9.20 26.21 13.33
CA ARG A 418 7.93 25.83 12.68
C ARG A 418 7.39 26.89 11.72
N GLU A 419 7.88 28.10 11.74
CA GLU A 419 7.41 29.20 10.89
C GLU A 419 8.32 29.40 9.69
N GLN A 420 7.71 29.77 8.55
CA GLN A 420 8.46 30.14 7.37
C GLN A 420 9.18 31.47 7.63
N THR A 421 10.49 31.46 7.61
CA THR A 421 11.29 32.68 7.75
C THR A 421 11.68 33.20 6.38
N ASN A 422 11.36 34.44 6.10
CA ASN A 422 11.87 35.13 4.93
C ASN A 422 13.30 35.53 5.20
N LEU A 423 14.25 35.05 4.38
CA LEU A 423 15.68 35.19 4.61
C LEU A 423 16.22 36.62 4.42
N GLY A 424 15.40 37.58 4.01
CA GLY A 424 15.85 38.95 3.83
C GLY A 424 17.04 39.09 2.89
N LYS A 425 18.24 39.26 3.47
CA LYS A 425 19.52 39.42 2.72
C LYS A 425 20.24 38.10 2.44
N ALA A 426 19.72 36.96 2.92
CA ALA A 426 20.37 35.69 2.71
C ALA A 426 20.27 35.25 1.25
N THR A 427 21.27 34.54 0.76
CA THR A 427 21.32 34.00 -0.59
C THR A 427 21.33 32.48 -0.55
N LEU A 428 20.50 31.88 -1.38
CA LEU A 428 20.49 30.47 -1.64
C LEU A 428 20.98 30.24 -3.07
N GLN A 429 22.14 29.61 -3.20
CA GLN A 429 22.66 29.15 -4.48
C GLN A 429 22.30 27.68 -4.64
N LEU A 430 21.46 27.39 -5.62
CA LEU A 430 21.12 26.02 -6.02
C LEU A 430 21.82 25.69 -7.34
N THR A 431 22.39 24.49 -7.42
CA THR A 431 22.80 23.92 -8.70
C THR A 431 22.03 22.63 -8.93
N HIS A 432 21.49 22.47 -10.11
CA HIS A 432 20.80 21.27 -10.55
C HIS A 432 21.54 20.70 -11.78
N ASN A 433 22.10 19.49 -11.65
CA ASN A 433 22.97 18.90 -12.66
C ASN A 433 24.09 19.87 -13.09
N ASP A 434 24.79 20.42 -12.08
CA ASP A 434 25.88 21.39 -12.19
C ASP A 434 25.50 22.70 -12.93
N LYS A 435 24.22 22.99 -13.12
CA LYS A 435 23.70 24.25 -13.63
C LYS A 435 23.10 25.08 -12.51
N PRO A 436 23.39 26.35 -12.40
CA PRO A 436 22.78 27.21 -11.40
C PRO A 436 21.27 27.34 -11.62
N VAL A 437 20.51 27.25 -10.53
CA VAL A 437 19.06 27.47 -10.52
C VAL A 437 18.75 28.72 -9.70
N GLU A 438 18.12 29.70 -10.30
CA GLU A 438 17.66 30.90 -9.60
C GLU A 438 16.25 30.67 -9.03
N LEU A 439 16.10 30.89 -7.74
CA LEU A 439 14.81 30.88 -7.04
C LEU A 439 14.43 32.30 -6.64
N THR A 440 13.15 32.62 -6.76
CA THR A 440 12.51 33.78 -6.16
C THR A 440 11.63 33.36 -4.99
N ASP A 441 11.30 34.30 -4.11
CA ASP A 441 10.43 34.08 -2.94
C ASP A 441 10.95 32.93 -2.03
N VAL A 442 12.24 32.95 -1.74
CA VAL A 442 12.89 31.89 -0.97
C VAL A 442 12.47 31.97 0.50
N GLY A 443 11.84 30.92 0.99
CA GLY A 443 11.52 30.71 2.39
C GLY A 443 12.35 29.56 2.97
N VAL A 444 12.69 29.64 4.24
CA VAL A 444 13.37 28.58 5.00
C VAL A 444 12.44 28.06 6.08
N HIS A 445 12.33 26.75 6.13
CA HIS A 445 11.60 26.08 7.20
C HIS A 445 12.59 25.22 7.99
N GLY A 446 12.75 25.49 9.25
CA GLY A 446 13.42 24.57 10.15
C GLY A 446 12.52 23.36 10.40
N ALA A 447 12.96 22.17 10.02
CA ALA A 447 12.26 20.93 10.33
C ALA A 447 13.08 20.14 11.35
N TRP A 448 12.67 20.15 12.61
CA TRP A 448 13.21 19.24 13.62
C TRP A 448 12.67 17.83 13.39
N ALA A 449 13.55 16.84 13.52
CA ALA A 449 13.21 15.43 13.48
C ALA A 449 12.33 15.04 14.69
N GLY A 450 11.04 15.04 14.52
CA GLY A 450 10.07 14.58 15.49
C GLY A 450 8.97 13.76 14.80
N GLY A 451 9.13 12.45 14.79
CA GLY A 451 8.07 11.44 14.75
C GLY A 451 6.94 11.62 13.75
N GLY A 452 7.21 11.59 12.44
CA GLY A 452 6.19 11.48 11.42
C GLY A 452 6.75 10.86 10.14
N PHE A 453 6.02 9.94 9.58
CA PHE A 453 6.26 9.20 8.33
C PHE A 453 7.57 9.49 7.57
N GLY A 454 8.57 8.61 7.72
CA GLY A 454 9.71 8.53 6.80
C GLY A 454 10.83 9.55 6.99
N ARG A 455 10.83 10.33 8.05
CA ARG A 455 11.90 11.31 8.31
C ARG A 455 13.09 10.67 9.00
N SER A 456 14.29 10.98 8.50
CA SER A 456 15.55 10.66 9.16
C SER A 456 15.60 11.36 10.52
N ASN A 457 16.27 10.75 11.51
CA ASN A 457 16.54 11.39 12.81
C ASN A 457 17.59 12.52 12.73
N LYS A 458 17.92 12.99 11.54
CA LYS A 458 18.90 14.05 11.32
C LYS A 458 18.20 15.40 11.16
N PRO A 459 18.73 16.47 11.72
CA PRO A 459 18.21 17.81 11.48
C PRO A 459 18.16 18.09 9.98
N THR A 460 17.04 18.59 9.49
CA THR A 460 16.83 18.89 8.09
C THR A 460 16.36 20.32 7.96
N ILE A 461 16.96 21.09 7.07
CA ILE A 461 16.46 22.40 6.69
C ILE A 461 15.72 22.26 5.37
N ARG A 462 14.52 22.78 5.31
CA ARG A 462 13.74 22.86 4.08
C ARG A 462 13.80 24.25 3.51
N PHE A 463 14.26 24.35 2.29
CA PHE A 463 14.18 25.56 1.48
C PHE A 463 13.00 25.42 0.51
N SER A 464 12.18 26.45 0.37
CA SER A 464 11.13 26.52 -0.64
C SER A 464 11.25 27.83 -1.42
N GLY A 465 10.88 27.81 -2.69
CA GLY A 465 10.90 29.00 -3.54
C GLY A 465 10.24 28.74 -4.87
N ARG A 466 10.23 29.75 -5.74
CA ARG A 466 9.77 29.62 -7.13
C ARG A 466 10.98 29.65 -8.06
N ARG A 467 11.07 28.69 -8.95
CA ARG A 467 12.10 28.67 -9.99
C ARG A 467 11.85 29.81 -11.00
N LYS A 468 12.83 30.67 -11.19
CA LYS A 468 12.68 31.86 -12.03
C LYS A 468 12.41 31.53 -13.49
N SER A 469 12.90 30.40 -13.98
CA SER A 469 12.79 30.01 -15.38
C SER A 469 11.37 29.61 -15.82
N ASP A 470 10.54 29.03 -14.92
CA ASP A 470 9.22 28.51 -15.25
C ASP A 470 8.14 28.79 -14.18
N GLY A 471 8.50 29.55 -13.13
CA GLY A 471 7.57 29.92 -12.05
C GLY A 471 7.12 28.77 -11.15
N LYS A 472 7.66 27.55 -11.34
CA LYS A 472 7.25 26.38 -10.55
C LYS A 472 7.80 26.45 -9.13
N SER A 473 6.97 26.05 -8.17
CA SER A 473 7.39 25.90 -6.78
C SER A 473 8.38 24.75 -6.65
N VAL A 474 9.50 25.00 -5.99
CA VAL A 474 10.55 24.03 -5.70
C VAL A 474 10.75 23.99 -4.19
N SER A 475 10.93 22.78 -3.63
CA SER A 475 11.28 22.56 -2.25
C SER A 475 12.46 21.60 -2.16
N VAL A 476 13.47 21.96 -1.37
CA VAL A 476 14.71 21.18 -1.19
C VAL A 476 14.92 20.94 0.30
N ASP A 477 15.09 19.70 0.70
CA ASP A 477 15.42 19.31 2.06
C ASP A 477 16.91 18.98 2.16
N ILE A 478 17.64 19.69 3.01
CA ILE A 478 19.06 19.47 3.26
C ILE A 478 19.22 18.87 4.65
N SER A 479 19.78 17.66 4.73
CA SER A 479 20.14 17.02 6.01
C SER A 479 21.49 17.53 6.48
N ILE A 480 21.55 18.03 7.70
CA ILE A 480 22.76 18.55 8.30
C ILE A 480 23.28 17.53 9.33
N PRO A 481 24.59 17.18 9.32
CA PRO A 481 25.19 16.42 10.40
C PRO A 481 25.11 17.21 11.72
N GLU A 482 24.72 16.54 12.82
CA GLU A 482 24.51 17.17 14.13
C GLU A 482 25.77 17.90 14.64
N ASP A 483 26.97 17.38 14.32
CA ASP A 483 28.26 17.95 14.68
C ASP A 483 28.65 19.20 13.88
N LYS A 484 27.93 19.48 12.79
CA LYS A 484 28.14 20.61 11.88
C LYS A 484 27.05 21.67 11.93
N PHE A 485 26.07 21.50 12.80
CA PHE A 485 24.99 22.47 12.94
C PHE A 485 25.47 23.65 13.82
N LYS A 486 26.01 24.66 13.15
CA LYS A 486 26.33 25.96 13.78
C LYS A 486 25.53 27.03 13.04
N PRO A 487 24.96 28.01 13.79
CA PRO A 487 24.09 29.04 13.20
C PRO A 487 24.72 29.87 12.08
N ASP A 488 26.04 30.03 12.13
CA ASP A 488 26.80 30.94 11.26
C ASP A 488 27.56 30.24 10.12
N ASP A 489 27.40 28.94 9.95
CA ASP A 489 28.16 28.19 8.94
C ASP A 489 27.40 28.16 7.60
N ALA A 490 28.16 28.31 6.50
CA ALA A 490 27.64 28.03 5.17
C ALA A 490 27.28 26.51 5.05
N ILE A 491 26.11 26.23 4.54
CA ILE A 491 25.61 24.85 4.33
C ILE A 491 25.81 24.51 2.85
N GLU A 492 26.69 23.54 2.59
CA GLU A 492 26.92 22.96 1.26
C GLU A 492 26.17 21.64 1.08
#